data_b89659a7325da500b41bbf29e0e639f7
#
_entry.id   b89659a7325da500b41bbf29e0e639f7
#
_cell.length_a   1.000
_cell.length_b   1.000
_cell.length_c   1.000
_cell.angle_alpha   90.00
_cell.angle_beta   90.00
_cell.angle_gamma   90.00
#
_symmetry.space_group_name_H-M   'P 1'
#
loop_
_entity.id
_entity.type
_entity.pdbx_description
1 polymer ?
#
loop_
_entity_poly.entity_id
_entity_poly.type
_entity_poly.pdbx_seq_one_letter_code
_entity_poly.pdbx_strand_id
1 'polypeptide(L)'
;GSVLAVDRSELVNEVVAEITAAGGVAAPFQADLETYAGAQAVVAEALARFKRVDVLINNVGGTIWAKPFEHYEEAQIEAEVRRSLFPTLWCCRAVLPTMIAQQSGVIVNVSSVATRGMHRVPYSAAKGGVNALTAALAMENAQHGIRVNATAPGGTDAPPRRVPRNQQQVEQTAQEKAWYQVVIDQTVDSSLMHRYGTIDEQ
;
A
#
# COMPACT_ATOMS: atom_id res chain seq x y z
N GLY A 1 -20.23 -6.14 -7.11
CA GLY A 1 -19.86 -4.90 -6.39
C GLY A 1 -19.35 -3.84 -7.35
N SER A 2 -19.21 -2.60 -6.85
CA SER A 2 -18.65 -1.49 -7.62
C SER A 2 -17.31 -1.08 -7.02
N VAL A 3 -16.35 -0.68 -7.83
CA VAL A 3 -14.99 -0.34 -7.42
C VAL A 3 -14.68 1.12 -7.77
N LEU A 4 -14.19 1.89 -6.79
CA LEU A 4 -13.46 3.12 -7.07
C LEU A 4 -11.97 2.77 -7.09
N ALA A 5 -11.38 2.72 -8.28
CA ALA A 5 -9.95 2.50 -8.43
C ALA A 5 -9.21 3.83 -8.23
N VAL A 6 -8.19 3.84 -7.38
CA VAL A 6 -7.48 5.08 -7.00
C VAL A 6 -5.99 4.91 -7.22
N ASP A 7 -5.41 5.83 -7.95
CA ASP A 7 -3.95 5.99 -8.10
C ASP A 7 -3.62 7.48 -8.32
N ARG A 8 -2.39 7.86 -8.14
CA ARG A 8 -1.93 9.21 -8.49
C ARG A 8 -1.65 9.39 -9.99
N SER A 9 -1.50 8.28 -10.72
CA SER A 9 -1.22 8.26 -12.15
C SER A 9 -2.46 8.00 -12.99
N GLU A 10 -2.43 8.40 -14.25
CA GLU A 10 -3.50 8.14 -15.23
C GLU A 10 -3.66 6.64 -15.56
N LEU A 11 -2.71 5.80 -15.18
CA LEU A 11 -2.81 4.34 -15.38
C LEU A 11 -4.03 3.72 -14.70
N VAL A 12 -4.61 4.41 -13.73
CA VAL A 12 -5.88 4.00 -13.11
C VAL A 12 -7.00 3.84 -14.12
N ASN A 13 -6.99 4.60 -15.22
CA ASN A 13 -7.99 4.51 -16.29
C ASN A 13 -7.90 3.17 -17.04
N GLU A 14 -6.69 2.62 -17.23
CA GLU A 14 -6.50 1.32 -17.88
C GLU A 14 -7.05 0.19 -17.01
N VAL A 15 -6.78 0.24 -15.70
CA VAL A 15 -7.33 -0.73 -14.73
C VAL A 15 -8.87 -0.72 -14.75
N VAL A 16 -9.47 0.46 -14.81
CA VAL A 16 -10.93 0.58 -14.91
C VAL A 16 -11.45 0.03 -16.23
N ALA A 17 -10.74 0.26 -17.34
CA ALA A 17 -11.11 -0.31 -18.63
C ALA A 17 -11.07 -1.84 -18.61
N GLU A 18 -10.04 -2.45 -18.00
CA GLU A 18 -9.91 -3.91 -17.83
C GLU A 18 -11.08 -4.48 -16.99
N ILE A 19 -11.39 -3.84 -15.85
CA ILE A 19 -12.51 -4.28 -14.99
C ILE A 19 -13.83 -4.21 -15.74
N THR A 20 -14.05 -3.12 -16.49
CA THR A 20 -15.27 -2.92 -17.28
C THR A 20 -15.39 -3.92 -18.43
N ALA A 21 -14.29 -4.19 -19.12
CA ALA A 21 -14.25 -5.20 -20.19
C ALA A 21 -14.55 -6.61 -19.65
N ALA A 22 -14.19 -6.90 -18.40
CA ALA A 22 -14.54 -8.14 -17.70
C ALA A 22 -15.98 -8.15 -17.15
N GLY A 23 -16.80 -7.14 -17.43
CA GLY A 23 -18.19 -7.04 -16.97
C GLY A 23 -18.35 -6.47 -15.56
N GLY A 24 -17.30 -5.96 -14.95
CA GLY A 24 -17.34 -5.29 -13.65
C GLY A 24 -17.78 -3.83 -13.73
N VAL A 25 -18.11 -3.24 -12.59
CA VAL A 25 -18.44 -1.81 -12.45
C VAL A 25 -17.29 -1.12 -11.74
N ALA A 26 -16.60 -0.22 -12.41
CA ALA A 26 -15.49 0.54 -11.83
C ALA A 26 -15.51 2.00 -12.29
N ALA A 27 -14.92 2.88 -11.47
CA ALA A 27 -14.67 4.27 -11.81
C ALA A 27 -13.23 4.63 -11.40
N PRO A 28 -12.51 5.43 -12.20
CA PRO A 28 -11.19 5.89 -11.85
C PRO A 28 -11.27 7.16 -10.99
N PHE A 29 -10.30 7.33 -10.10
CA PHE A 29 -10.10 8.58 -9.38
C PHE A 29 -8.61 8.81 -9.13
N GLN A 30 -8.11 9.98 -9.53
CA GLN A 30 -6.72 10.36 -9.28
C GLN A 30 -6.62 11.13 -7.97
N ALA A 31 -5.77 10.67 -7.05
CA ALA A 31 -5.51 11.33 -5.78
C ALA A 31 -4.11 11.03 -5.25
N ASP A 32 -3.53 11.99 -4.55
CA ASP A 32 -2.33 11.79 -3.75
C ASP A 32 -2.71 11.37 -2.33
N LEU A 33 -2.57 10.08 -2.06
CA LEU A 33 -2.89 9.48 -0.75
C LEU A 33 -1.82 9.73 0.32
N GLU A 34 -0.68 10.31 -0.03
CA GLU A 34 0.31 10.78 0.94
C GLU A 34 -0.20 12.01 1.72
N THR A 35 -1.36 12.57 1.34
CA THR A 35 -2.04 13.67 2.00
C THR A 35 -3.41 13.27 2.55
N TYR A 36 -3.80 13.86 3.68
CA TYR A 36 -5.15 13.61 4.22
C TYR A 36 -6.25 14.15 3.32
N ALA A 37 -6.03 15.30 2.69
CA ALA A 37 -6.98 15.89 1.74
C ALA A 37 -7.27 14.96 0.56
N GLY A 38 -6.24 14.28 0.01
CA GLY A 38 -6.42 13.27 -1.02
C GLY A 38 -7.29 12.09 -0.56
N ALA A 39 -7.04 11.57 0.64
CA ALA A 39 -7.85 10.51 1.21
C ALA A 39 -9.32 10.94 1.46
N GLN A 40 -9.56 12.17 1.92
CA GLN A 40 -10.91 12.73 2.07
C GLN A 40 -11.64 12.83 0.72
N ALA A 41 -10.94 13.30 -0.31
CA ALA A 41 -11.50 13.41 -1.66
C ALA A 41 -11.91 12.03 -2.22
N VAL A 42 -11.12 10.99 -1.99
CA VAL A 42 -11.45 9.61 -2.38
C VAL A 42 -12.74 9.13 -1.73
N VAL A 43 -12.89 9.32 -0.42
CA VAL A 43 -14.10 8.89 0.30
C VAL A 43 -15.31 9.70 -0.15
N ALA A 44 -15.16 11.01 -0.36
CA ALA A 44 -16.23 11.86 -0.87
C ALA A 44 -16.69 11.41 -2.27
N GLU A 45 -15.77 11.09 -3.16
CA GLU A 45 -16.08 10.60 -4.50
C GLU A 45 -16.78 9.24 -4.48
N ALA A 46 -16.31 8.31 -3.62
CA ALA A 46 -16.97 7.01 -3.43
C ALA A 46 -18.42 7.18 -2.96
N LEU A 47 -18.66 8.07 -2.01
CA LEU A 47 -20.01 8.37 -1.50
C LEU A 47 -20.87 9.08 -2.54
N ALA A 48 -20.32 9.99 -3.33
CA ALA A 48 -21.05 10.65 -4.40
C ALA A 48 -21.55 9.64 -5.45
N ARG A 49 -20.71 8.69 -5.84
CA ARG A 49 -21.02 7.67 -6.87
C ARG A 49 -21.83 6.52 -6.36
N PHE A 50 -21.43 5.93 -5.22
CA PHE A 50 -21.95 4.63 -4.77
C PHE A 50 -22.80 4.72 -3.51
N LYS A 51 -22.88 5.89 -2.86
CA LYS A 51 -23.68 6.19 -1.65
C LYS A 51 -23.21 5.48 -0.38
N ARG A 52 -22.25 4.57 -0.47
CA ARG A 52 -21.71 3.77 0.63
C ARG A 52 -20.26 3.34 0.36
N VAL A 53 -19.55 2.93 1.41
CA VAL A 53 -18.26 2.27 1.32
C VAL A 53 -18.28 1.02 2.20
N ASP A 54 -18.26 -0.15 1.58
CA ASP A 54 -18.29 -1.43 2.31
C ASP A 54 -16.91 -1.98 2.59
N VAL A 55 -15.98 -1.78 1.65
CA VAL A 55 -14.62 -2.31 1.71
C VAL A 55 -13.62 -1.22 1.35
N LEU A 56 -12.60 -1.06 2.18
CA LEU A 56 -11.41 -0.26 1.88
C LEU A 56 -10.19 -1.17 1.78
N ILE A 57 -9.48 -1.12 0.65
CA ILE A 57 -8.21 -1.83 0.47
C ILE A 57 -7.09 -0.81 0.38
N ASN A 58 -6.21 -0.77 1.38
CA ASN A 58 -5.06 0.12 1.45
C ASN A 58 -3.81 -0.61 0.91
N ASN A 59 -3.54 -0.45 -0.39
CA ASN A 59 -2.41 -1.08 -1.06
C ASN A 59 -1.25 -0.11 -1.35
N VAL A 60 -1.51 1.20 -1.39
CA VAL A 60 -0.50 2.20 -1.78
C VAL A 60 0.68 2.19 -0.81
N GLY A 61 1.89 2.07 -1.35
CA GLY A 61 3.13 2.04 -0.59
C GLY A 61 4.25 1.34 -1.36
N GLY A 62 5.37 1.16 -0.68
CA GLY A 62 6.50 0.37 -1.19
C GLY A 62 7.84 1.07 -1.03
N THR A 63 8.88 0.27 -0.84
CA THR A 63 10.28 0.70 -0.70
C THR A 63 10.70 1.63 -1.85
N ILE A 64 11.32 2.74 -1.52
CA ILE A 64 11.90 3.69 -2.49
C ILE A 64 13.40 3.39 -2.65
N TRP A 65 14.11 3.24 -1.53
CA TRP A 65 15.55 2.96 -1.50
C TRP A 65 15.85 1.64 -0.79
N ALA A 66 16.96 1.02 -1.18
CA ALA A 66 17.52 -0.16 -0.54
C ALA A 66 18.98 0.07 -0.25
N LYS A 67 19.33 0.35 1.01
CA LYS A 67 20.70 0.61 1.47
C LYS A 67 20.83 0.41 2.98
N PRO A 68 22.05 0.19 3.52
CA PRO A 68 22.26 0.15 4.97
C PRO A 68 21.73 1.42 5.65
N PHE A 69 21.24 1.28 6.88
CA PHE A 69 20.50 2.37 7.54
C PHE A 69 21.34 3.62 7.76
N GLU A 70 22.62 3.46 8.07
CA GLU A 70 23.59 4.56 8.26
C GLU A 70 23.83 5.41 7.01
N HIS A 71 23.39 4.94 5.84
CA HIS A 71 23.48 5.68 4.58
C HIS A 71 22.19 6.42 4.20
N TYR A 72 21.12 6.26 5.01
CA TYR A 72 19.90 7.01 4.75
C TYR A 72 20.02 8.47 5.18
N GLU A 73 19.64 9.37 4.30
CA GLU A 73 19.46 10.77 4.62
C GLU A 73 18.10 10.99 5.33
N GLU A 74 18.01 12.03 6.16
CA GLU A 74 16.78 12.37 6.89
C GLU A 74 15.57 12.45 5.95
N ALA A 75 15.66 13.19 4.85
CA ALA A 75 14.60 13.34 3.87
C ALA A 75 14.18 12.00 3.22
N GLN A 76 15.09 11.04 3.09
CA GLN A 76 14.79 9.71 2.56
C GLN A 76 14.02 8.87 3.57
N ILE A 77 14.37 8.97 4.85
CA ILE A 77 13.63 8.30 5.94
C ILE A 77 12.19 8.83 5.98
N GLU A 78 12.02 10.15 5.96
CA GLU A 78 10.69 10.78 5.93
C GLU A 78 9.88 10.36 4.71
N ALA A 79 10.48 10.34 3.52
CA ALA A 79 9.81 9.96 2.29
C ALA A 79 9.36 8.48 2.29
N GLU A 80 10.17 7.56 2.86
CA GLU A 80 9.79 6.15 3.01
C GLU A 80 8.59 5.98 3.95
N VAL A 81 8.60 6.67 5.09
CA VAL A 81 7.50 6.63 6.06
C VAL A 81 6.24 7.26 5.45
N ARG A 82 6.38 8.42 4.83
CA ARG A 82 5.29 9.12 4.16
C ARG A 82 4.64 8.25 3.09
N ARG A 83 5.44 7.63 2.22
CA ARG A 83 4.99 6.75 1.15
C ARG A 83 4.30 5.48 1.65
N SER A 84 4.80 4.86 2.71
CA SER A 84 4.43 3.49 3.07
C SER A 84 3.52 3.36 4.29
N LEU A 85 3.32 4.44 5.05
CA LEU A 85 2.43 4.46 6.22
C LEU A 85 1.27 5.45 6.08
N PHE A 86 1.53 6.68 5.62
CA PHE A 86 0.53 7.74 5.63
C PHE A 86 -0.69 7.45 4.74
N PRO A 87 -0.59 6.85 3.55
CA PRO A 87 -1.78 6.48 2.77
C PRO A 87 -2.76 5.62 3.57
N THR A 88 -2.24 4.62 4.28
CA THR A 88 -3.07 3.73 5.11
C THR A 88 -3.69 4.49 6.28
N LEU A 89 -2.92 5.32 7.00
CA LEU A 89 -3.42 6.15 8.10
C LEU A 89 -4.55 7.08 7.63
N TRP A 90 -4.31 7.81 6.53
CA TRP A 90 -5.25 8.81 6.04
C TRP A 90 -6.53 8.20 5.49
N CYS A 91 -6.42 7.12 4.71
CA CYS A 91 -7.60 6.45 4.17
C CYS A 91 -8.45 5.79 5.27
N CYS A 92 -7.83 5.13 6.25
CA CYS A 92 -8.54 4.61 7.41
C CYS A 92 -9.25 5.74 8.16
N ARG A 93 -8.55 6.83 8.48
CA ARG A 93 -9.13 7.99 9.18
C ARG A 93 -10.29 8.62 8.40
N ALA A 94 -10.19 8.70 7.08
CA ALA A 94 -11.22 9.31 6.24
C ALA A 94 -12.48 8.43 6.11
N VAL A 95 -12.34 7.10 6.03
CA VAL A 95 -13.47 6.18 5.79
C VAL A 95 -14.24 5.85 7.07
N LEU A 96 -13.59 5.85 8.22
CA LEU A 96 -14.19 5.41 9.50
C LEU A 96 -15.50 6.10 9.85
N PRO A 97 -15.68 7.43 9.72
CA PRO A 97 -16.97 8.07 10.01
C PRO A 97 -18.13 7.47 9.20
N THR A 98 -17.88 7.15 7.93
CA THR A 98 -18.87 6.50 7.06
C THR A 98 -19.19 5.08 7.51
N MET A 99 -18.19 4.26 7.76
CA MET A 99 -18.38 2.87 8.18
C MET A 99 -19.03 2.78 9.57
N ILE A 100 -18.68 3.69 10.49
CA ILE A 100 -19.34 3.79 11.81
C ILE A 100 -20.82 4.13 11.64
N ALA A 101 -21.16 5.11 10.80
CA ALA A 101 -22.55 5.45 10.54
C ALA A 101 -23.32 4.30 9.87
N GLN A 102 -22.65 3.50 9.04
CA GLN A 102 -23.22 2.29 8.41
C GLN A 102 -23.36 1.11 9.37
N GLN A 103 -22.68 1.13 10.55
CA GLN A 103 -22.52 0.00 11.47
C GLN A 103 -21.97 -1.25 10.76
N SER A 104 -21.15 -1.06 9.75
CA SER A 104 -20.58 -2.12 8.93
C SER A 104 -19.40 -1.60 8.11
N GLY A 105 -18.36 -2.41 7.98
CA GLY A 105 -17.23 -2.12 7.10
C GLY A 105 -16.14 -3.19 7.16
N VAL A 106 -15.34 -3.25 6.12
CA VAL A 106 -14.14 -4.09 6.09
C VAL A 106 -12.96 -3.25 5.61
N ILE A 107 -11.88 -3.26 6.37
CA ILE A 107 -10.62 -2.62 5.98
C ILE A 107 -9.56 -3.71 5.82
N VAL A 108 -8.90 -3.74 4.68
CA VAL A 108 -7.76 -4.62 4.40
C VAL A 108 -6.53 -3.77 4.13
N ASN A 109 -5.53 -3.88 5.00
CA ASN A 109 -4.27 -3.16 4.88
C ASN A 109 -3.19 -4.07 4.29
N VAL A 110 -2.53 -3.63 3.23
CA VAL A 110 -1.41 -4.37 2.65
C VAL A 110 -0.12 -4.00 3.39
N SER A 111 0.29 -4.88 4.29
CA SER A 111 1.56 -4.81 5.02
C SER A 111 2.71 -5.44 4.19
N SER A 112 3.63 -6.12 4.84
CA SER A 112 4.71 -6.85 4.19
C SER A 112 5.40 -7.80 5.18
N VAL A 113 5.95 -8.92 4.71
CA VAL A 113 6.91 -9.73 5.48
C VAL A 113 8.21 -8.96 5.77
N ALA A 114 8.47 -7.87 5.02
CA ALA A 114 9.64 -7.03 5.17
C ALA A 114 9.63 -6.12 6.42
N THR A 115 8.77 -6.38 7.40
CA THR A 115 8.88 -5.80 8.76
C THR A 115 10.20 -6.19 9.46
N ARG A 116 10.96 -7.12 8.89
CA ARG A 116 12.30 -7.54 9.30
C ARG A 116 13.27 -7.53 8.10
N GLY A 117 13.08 -6.58 7.18
CA GLY A 117 13.86 -6.51 5.94
C GLY A 117 15.21 -5.81 6.14
N MET A 118 16.30 -6.42 5.65
CA MET A 118 17.62 -5.78 5.56
C MET A 118 17.60 -4.64 4.55
N HIS A 119 18.44 -3.62 4.76
CA HIS A 119 18.61 -2.45 3.87
C HIS A 119 17.33 -1.65 3.56
N ARG A 120 16.25 -1.88 4.34
CA ARG A 120 14.95 -1.22 4.18
C ARG A 120 14.36 -0.81 5.52
N VAL A 121 15.21 -0.37 6.47
CA VAL A 121 14.78 -0.09 7.86
C VAL A 121 13.61 0.91 7.93
N PRO A 122 13.59 2.06 7.21
CA PRO A 122 12.45 2.97 7.27
C PRO A 122 11.16 2.36 6.71
N TYR A 123 11.26 1.58 5.63
CA TYR A 123 10.12 0.83 5.09
C TYR A 123 9.61 -0.24 6.07
N SER A 124 10.54 -0.98 6.71
CA SER A 124 10.19 -1.98 7.72
C SER A 124 9.44 -1.35 8.90
N ALA A 125 9.91 -0.18 9.38
CA ALA A 125 9.24 0.59 10.43
C ALA A 125 7.83 1.03 9.99
N ALA A 126 7.67 1.54 8.77
CA ALA A 126 6.38 1.93 8.22
C ALA A 126 5.40 0.74 8.15
N LYS A 127 5.85 -0.43 7.67
CA LYS A 127 5.00 -1.64 7.58
C LYS A 127 4.73 -2.27 8.96
N GLY A 128 5.65 -2.16 9.91
CA GLY A 128 5.40 -2.46 11.32
C GLY A 128 4.31 -1.54 11.90
N GLY A 129 4.34 -0.26 11.55
CA GLY A 129 3.29 0.70 11.87
C GLY A 129 1.93 0.32 11.29
N VAL A 130 1.87 -0.19 10.05
CA VAL A 130 0.63 -0.70 9.44
C VAL A 130 0.07 -1.89 10.23
N ASN A 131 0.93 -2.81 10.72
CA ASN A 131 0.48 -3.93 11.55
C ASN A 131 -0.12 -3.45 12.87
N ALA A 132 0.55 -2.53 13.56
CA ALA A 132 0.07 -1.96 14.83
C ALA A 132 -1.25 -1.18 14.63
N LEU A 133 -1.32 -0.35 13.57
CA LEU A 133 -2.53 0.38 13.17
C LEU A 133 -3.71 -0.59 12.94
N THR A 134 -3.47 -1.69 12.23
CA THR A 134 -4.50 -2.70 11.93
C THR A 134 -5.09 -3.28 13.21
N ALA A 135 -4.23 -3.69 14.15
CA ALA A 135 -4.66 -4.25 15.42
C ALA A 135 -5.44 -3.24 16.27
N ALA A 136 -4.93 -2.00 16.38
CA ALA A 136 -5.57 -0.95 17.15
C ALA A 136 -6.96 -0.57 16.59
N LEU A 137 -7.06 -0.39 15.27
CA LEU A 137 -8.33 -0.07 14.61
C LEU A 137 -9.34 -1.21 14.72
N ALA A 138 -8.90 -2.47 14.65
CA ALA A 138 -9.78 -3.62 14.82
C ALA A 138 -10.41 -3.65 16.22
N MET A 139 -9.61 -3.40 17.26
CA MET A 139 -10.09 -3.33 18.65
C MET A 139 -11.04 -2.15 18.87
N GLU A 140 -10.66 -0.97 18.39
CA GLU A 140 -11.42 0.27 18.62
C GLU A 140 -12.78 0.27 17.92
N ASN A 141 -12.89 -0.38 16.75
CA ASN A 141 -14.07 -0.31 15.90
C ASN A 141 -14.91 -1.59 15.85
N ALA A 142 -14.57 -2.61 16.64
CA ALA A 142 -15.31 -3.87 16.68
C ALA A 142 -16.80 -3.69 17.05
N GLN A 143 -17.09 -2.79 17.98
CA GLN A 143 -18.45 -2.47 18.42
C GLN A 143 -19.32 -1.87 17.31
N HIS A 144 -18.73 -1.35 16.25
CA HIS A 144 -19.42 -0.79 15.09
C HIS A 144 -19.59 -1.79 13.94
N GLY A 145 -19.28 -3.07 14.16
CA GLY A 145 -19.32 -4.09 13.11
C GLY A 145 -18.26 -3.93 12.03
N ILE A 146 -17.18 -3.20 12.31
CA ILE A 146 -16.07 -2.97 11.37
C ILE A 146 -14.96 -3.98 11.64
N ARG A 147 -14.54 -4.69 10.59
CA ARG A 147 -13.42 -5.65 10.65
C ARG A 147 -12.20 -5.05 9.96
N VAL A 148 -11.05 -5.10 10.62
CA VAL A 148 -9.79 -4.59 10.08
C VAL A 148 -8.77 -5.71 10.08
N ASN A 149 -8.21 -6.03 8.91
CA ASN A 149 -7.21 -7.08 8.72
C ASN A 149 -6.03 -6.55 7.92
N ALA A 150 -4.92 -7.27 7.97
CA ALA A 150 -3.78 -7.01 7.10
C ALA A 150 -3.37 -8.29 6.35
N THR A 151 -2.90 -8.10 5.12
CA THR A 151 -2.13 -9.11 4.39
C THR A 151 -0.66 -8.70 4.39
N ALA A 152 0.24 -9.67 4.41
CA ALA A 152 1.69 -9.43 4.45
C ALA A 152 2.39 -10.18 3.30
N PRO A 153 2.30 -9.69 2.06
CA PRO A 153 2.94 -10.32 0.92
C PRO A 153 4.45 -10.44 1.09
N GLY A 154 5.00 -11.52 0.54
CA GLY A 154 6.44 -11.76 0.41
C GLY A 154 7.06 -11.10 -0.82
N GLY A 155 8.17 -11.65 -1.29
CA GLY A 155 8.72 -11.31 -2.60
C GLY A 155 7.81 -11.81 -3.69
N THR A 156 7.41 -10.92 -4.61
CA THR A 156 6.51 -11.25 -5.71
C THR A 156 7.22 -11.05 -7.04
N ASP A 157 7.23 -12.08 -7.87
CA ASP A 157 7.69 -11.99 -9.25
C ASP A 157 6.58 -11.30 -10.08
N ALA A 158 6.80 -10.03 -10.33
CA ALA A 158 5.84 -9.16 -11.00
C ALA A 158 6.51 -8.43 -12.17
N PRO A 159 5.74 -8.05 -13.21
CA PRO A 159 6.26 -7.24 -14.30
C PRO A 159 6.95 -5.96 -13.82
N PRO A 160 7.90 -5.44 -14.60
CA PRO A 160 8.55 -4.17 -14.30
C PRO A 160 7.54 -3.05 -14.04
N ARG A 161 7.83 -2.21 -13.05
CA ARG A 161 6.94 -1.10 -12.70
C ARG A 161 6.86 -0.08 -13.84
N ARG A 162 5.66 0.27 -14.23
CA ARG A 162 5.40 1.32 -15.22
C ARG A 162 5.58 2.73 -14.65
N VAL A 163 5.33 2.91 -13.34
CA VAL A 163 5.59 4.17 -12.62
C VAL A 163 6.71 3.95 -11.63
N PRO A 164 7.87 4.62 -11.79
CA PRO A 164 8.97 4.53 -10.86
C PRO A 164 8.58 5.01 -9.46
N ARG A 165 9.05 4.33 -8.41
CA ARG A 165 8.88 4.78 -7.03
C ARG A 165 9.74 6.00 -6.72
N ASN A 166 10.94 6.05 -7.28
CA ASN A 166 11.81 7.22 -7.24
C ASN A 166 11.64 8.01 -8.53
N GLN A 167 11.06 9.22 -8.43
CA GLN A 167 10.85 10.08 -9.59
C GLN A 167 12.15 10.74 -10.10
N GLN A 168 13.19 10.77 -9.30
CA GLN A 168 14.49 11.32 -9.65
C GLN A 168 15.37 10.35 -10.44
N GLN A 169 14.82 9.26 -10.93
CA GLN A 169 15.44 8.11 -11.60
C GLN A 169 16.86 8.35 -12.13
N VAL A 170 17.80 8.39 -11.19
CA VAL A 170 19.23 8.30 -11.50
C VAL A 170 19.56 6.83 -11.68
N GLU A 171 20.36 6.49 -12.66
CA GLU A 171 20.82 5.11 -12.84
C GLU A 171 21.52 4.64 -11.56
N GLN A 172 21.12 3.47 -11.05
CA GLN A 172 21.70 2.93 -9.82
C GLN A 172 23.21 2.69 -9.98
N THR A 173 23.97 3.16 -9.03
CA THR A 173 25.42 2.86 -8.93
C THR A 173 25.64 1.36 -8.71
N ALA A 174 26.87 0.90 -8.94
CA ALA A 174 27.24 -0.49 -8.67
C ALA A 174 27.03 -0.85 -7.19
N GLN A 175 27.26 0.10 -6.27
CA GLN A 175 27.03 -0.08 -4.84
C GLN A 175 25.56 -0.22 -4.50
N GLU A 176 24.68 0.59 -5.08
CA GLU A 176 23.23 0.49 -4.86
C GLU A 176 22.65 -0.82 -5.41
N LYS A 177 23.16 -1.27 -6.55
CA LYS A 177 22.82 -2.60 -7.10
C LYS A 177 23.24 -3.72 -6.15
N ALA A 178 24.43 -3.63 -5.56
CA ALA A 178 24.90 -4.61 -4.58
C ALA A 178 24.05 -4.61 -3.30
N TRP A 179 23.65 -3.46 -2.79
CA TRP A 179 22.74 -3.36 -1.65
C TRP A 179 21.35 -3.92 -1.96
N TYR A 180 20.85 -3.67 -3.17
CA TYR A 180 19.58 -4.22 -3.60
C TYR A 180 19.64 -5.75 -3.75
N GLN A 181 20.76 -6.31 -4.18
CA GLN A 181 20.96 -7.76 -4.25
C GLN A 181 20.82 -8.41 -2.88
N VAL A 182 21.35 -7.80 -1.81
CA VAL A 182 21.16 -8.28 -0.43
C VAL A 182 19.65 -8.38 -0.06
N VAL A 183 18.84 -7.43 -0.54
CA VAL A 183 17.38 -7.50 -0.32
C VAL A 183 16.74 -8.70 -1.03
N ILE A 184 17.20 -8.97 -2.27
CA ILE A 184 16.72 -10.12 -3.06
C ILE A 184 17.11 -11.42 -2.35
N ASP A 185 18.39 -11.58 -2.01
CA ASP A 185 18.93 -12.77 -1.38
C ASP A 185 18.22 -13.08 -0.06
N GLN A 186 18.12 -12.06 0.83
CA GLN A 186 17.38 -12.20 2.08
C GLN A 186 15.92 -12.63 1.86
N THR A 187 15.27 -12.07 0.84
CA THR A 187 13.86 -12.38 0.56
C THR A 187 13.69 -13.84 0.11
N VAL A 188 14.61 -14.33 -0.74
CA VAL A 188 14.63 -15.73 -1.19
C VAL A 188 14.98 -16.66 -0.04
N ASP A 189 16.02 -16.37 0.74
CA ASP A 189 16.48 -17.21 1.84
C ASP A 189 15.45 -17.32 2.98
N SER A 190 14.70 -16.24 3.23
CA SER A 190 13.64 -16.24 4.24
C SER A 190 12.34 -16.91 3.78
N SER A 191 12.20 -17.22 2.51
CA SER A 191 11.09 -17.98 1.94
C SER A 191 11.40 -19.49 2.04
N LEU A 192 10.48 -20.26 2.62
CA LEU A 192 10.64 -21.73 2.70
C LEU A 192 10.65 -22.40 1.31
N MET A 193 10.17 -21.73 0.29
CA MET A 193 10.21 -22.21 -1.09
C MET A 193 11.46 -21.73 -1.85
N HIS A 194 12.32 -20.93 -1.21
CA HIS A 194 13.54 -20.37 -1.78
C HIS A 194 13.35 -19.69 -3.15
N ARG A 195 12.22 -19.02 -3.33
CA ARG A 195 11.89 -18.23 -4.52
C ARG A 195 10.88 -17.12 -4.20
N TYR A 196 10.69 -16.21 -5.12
CA TYR A 196 9.56 -15.29 -5.12
C TYR A 196 8.27 -16.06 -5.44
N GLY A 197 7.16 -15.60 -4.89
CA GLY A 197 5.83 -16.04 -5.30
C GLY A 197 5.40 -15.40 -6.61
N THR A 198 4.55 -16.05 -7.37
CA THR A 198 3.89 -15.45 -8.54
C THR A 198 2.79 -14.49 -8.09
N ILE A 199 2.26 -13.70 -9.04
CA ILE A 199 1.10 -12.83 -8.76
C ILE A 199 -0.10 -13.67 -8.34
N ASP A 200 -0.32 -14.82 -8.98
CA ASP A 200 -1.47 -15.71 -8.70
C ASP A 200 -1.37 -16.43 -7.34
N GLU A 201 -0.17 -16.47 -6.75
CA GLU A 201 0.06 -17.05 -5.41
C GLU A 201 -0.12 -16.03 -4.27
N GLN A 202 -0.34 -14.75 -4.56
CA GLN A 202 -0.53 -13.68 -3.58
C GLN A 202 -2.03 -13.42 -3.34
#